data_bb27bca72fadbb3a2a64ead7c8812775
#
_entry.id   bb27bca72fadbb3a2a64ead7c8812775
#
_cell.length_a   1.000
_cell.length_b   1.000
_cell.length_c   1.000
_cell.angle_alpha   90.00
_cell.angle_beta   90.00
_cell.angle_gamma   90.00
#
_symmetry.space_group_name_H-M   'P 1'
#
loop_
_entity.id
_entity.type
_entity.pdbx_description
1 polymer ?
#
loop_
_entity_poly.entity_id
_entity_poly.type
_entity_poly.pdbx_seq_one_letter_code
_entity_poly.pdbx_strand_id
1 'polypeptide(L)'
;MKNTLFTLIIFGILSLARVHAGELQVGFAQLSITPEIIDQWVDIDNDAQFNPDIDLWTDVNGNGEFDAVWMAGFQNQRPAQGIKDNIMAVAVVIDDGKNRIGIVTADTVGLMRKFVLSIREAVPPEWNLDYLMVHATHNHEGPDTQGLWGPSFFSSGVNPDYMQQLQQNILDALSAAIDNLEPAQMSMARIPTNPLTPIKDKRKPIVVDEDIRALLFSRPDGSTIGTLVNFGIHVELAWDKNLELTSDVAGYLRSGISNGIYYDVALLKAGLGGTTLWLTGNIGGLMTSGPDDPIYDSFLKKTITEAGHSKARAFGYSLANSVIDTFNENNFIPSPDLNNLSS
;
A
#
# COMPACT_ATOMS: atom_id res chain seq x y z
N MET A 1 -61.72 41.88 28.42
CA MET A 1 -60.74 41.69 27.37
C MET A 1 -59.65 40.75 27.99
N LYS A 2 -59.68 39.47 27.67
CA LYS A 2 -58.75 38.47 28.17
C LYS A 2 -57.76 38.14 27.08
N ASN A 3 -56.45 38.46 27.31
CA ASN A 3 -55.37 38.12 26.41
C ASN A 3 -54.91 36.70 26.73
N THR A 4 -55.10 35.80 25.80
CA THR A 4 -54.57 34.42 25.86
C THR A 4 -53.23 34.37 25.13
N LEU A 5 -52.16 34.11 25.89
CA LEU A 5 -50.80 33.96 25.38
C LEU A 5 -50.65 32.50 24.92
N PHE A 6 -50.47 32.30 23.63
CA PHE A 6 -50.15 30.97 23.07
C PHE A 6 -48.60 30.76 23.13
N THR A 7 -48.18 29.86 24.01
CA THR A 7 -46.76 29.41 24.08
C THR A 7 -46.59 28.24 23.12
N LEU A 8 -45.85 28.47 22.05
CA LEU A 8 -45.46 27.46 21.08
C LEU A 8 -44.26 26.68 21.63
N ILE A 9 -44.46 25.42 22.06
CA ILE A 9 -43.39 24.53 22.46
C ILE A 9 -42.90 23.82 21.21
N ILE A 10 -41.72 24.18 20.71
CA ILE A 10 -41.03 23.46 19.64
C ILE A 10 -40.31 22.24 20.26
N PHE A 11 -40.85 21.06 20.10
CA PHE A 11 -40.15 19.82 20.37
C PHE A 11 -39.14 19.56 19.25
N GLY A 12 -37.90 19.93 19.49
CA GLY A 12 -36.78 19.47 18.67
C GLY A 12 -36.59 17.96 18.91
N ILE A 13 -36.96 17.13 17.94
CA ILE A 13 -36.61 15.73 17.93
C ILE A 13 -35.11 15.67 17.59
N LEU A 14 -34.24 15.65 18.61
CA LEU A 14 -32.89 15.12 18.45
C LEU A 14 -33.04 13.60 18.22
N SER A 15 -32.97 13.19 16.96
CA SER A 15 -32.72 11.77 16.66
C SER A 15 -31.27 11.47 17.07
N LEU A 16 -31.08 11.04 18.30
CA LEU A 16 -29.88 10.35 18.74
C LEU A 16 -29.83 9.07 17.90
N ALA A 17 -28.99 9.03 16.87
CA ALA A 17 -28.60 7.80 16.24
C ALA A 17 -28.02 6.92 17.36
N ARG A 18 -28.79 5.92 17.80
CA ARG A 18 -28.27 4.87 18.69
C ARG A 18 -27.31 4.07 17.84
N VAL A 19 -26.02 4.36 17.96
CA VAL A 19 -25.00 3.40 17.55
C VAL A 19 -25.24 2.16 18.42
N HIS A 20 -25.65 1.07 17.82
CA HIS A 20 -25.77 -0.20 18.51
C HIS A 20 -24.34 -0.64 18.83
N ALA A 21 -24.02 -0.83 20.12
CA ALA A 21 -22.76 -1.43 20.54
C ALA A 21 -22.64 -2.80 19.87
N GLY A 22 -21.68 -2.95 18.94
CA GLY A 22 -21.41 -4.19 18.22
C GLY A 22 -21.54 -4.13 16.69
N GLU A 23 -21.85 -2.98 16.08
CA GLU A 23 -21.85 -2.85 14.61
C GLU A 23 -20.45 -2.54 14.12
N LEU A 24 -19.93 -3.40 13.21
CA LEU A 24 -18.63 -3.21 12.59
C LEU A 24 -18.61 -1.89 11.79
N GLN A 25 -17.62 -1.05 12.05
CA GLN A 25 -17.33 0.14 11.27
C GLN A 25 -15.92 0.02 10.68
N VAL A 26 -15.77 0.46 9.44
CA VAL A 26 -14.47 0.44 8.77
C VAL A 26 -14.29 1.71 7.97
N GLY A 27 -13.10 2.28 8.05
CA GLY A 27 -12.71 3.43 7.24
C GLY A 27 -11.37 3.22 6.59
N PHE A 28 -11.24 3.62 5.33
CA PHE A 28 -10.00 3.57 4.55
C PHE A 28 -9.60 4.97 4.13
N ALA A 29 -8.29 5.17 4.01
CA ALA A 29 -7.70 6.34 3.36
C ALA A 29 -6.34 6.01 2.74
N GLN A 30 -5.92 6.82 1.78
CA GLN A 30 -4.60 6.73 1.19
C GLN A 30 -4.04 8.12 0.89
N LEU A 31 -2.74 8.30 1.13
CA LEU A 31 -2.01 9.53 0.84
C LEU A 31 -0.70 9.22 0.12
N SER A 32 -0.29 10.10 -0.77
CA SER A 32 1.02 9.99 -1.40
C SER A 32 2.12 10.27 -0.37
N ILE A 33 3.15 9.43 -0.39
CA ILE A 33 4.40 9.59 0.35
C ILE A 33 5.58 9.76 -0.60
N THR A 34 5.31 10.08 -1.87
CA THR A 34 6.34 10.27 -2.89
C THR A 34 7.13 11.53 -2.57
N PRO A 35 8.46 11.44 -2.41
CA PRO A 35 9.30 12.62 -2.22
C PRO A 35 9.41 13.43 -3.51
N GLU A 36 9.73 14.69 -3.37
CA GLU A 36 10.16 15.51 -4.49
C GLU A 36 11.58 15.11 -4.92
N ILE A 37 11.81 15.02 -6.22
CA ILE A 37 13.14 14.85 -6.81
C ILE A 37 13.63 16.24 -7.18
N ILE A 38 14.58 16.78 -6.41
CA ILE A 38 15.08 18.13 -6.57
C ILE A 38 16.05 18.19 -7.73
N ASP A 39 17.15 17.47 -7.62
CA ASP A 39 18.19 17.49 -8.64
C ASP A 39 18.01 16.40 -9.70
N GLN A 40 18.44 16.71 -10.89
CA GLN A 40 18.38 15.80 -12.04
C GLN A 40 19.77 15.28 -12.36
N TRP A 41 19.85 14.02 -12.77
CA TRP A 41 21.11 13.42 -13.21
C TRP A 41 20.90 12.54 -14.45
N VAL A 42 22.00 12.22 -15.14
CA VAL A 42 22.02 11.39 -16.34
C VAL A 42 23.01 10.27 -16.15
N ASP A 43 22.52 9.04 -16.20
CA ASP A 43 23.30 7.81 -16.16
C ASP A 43 23.98 7.61 -17.53
N ILE A 44 25.27 7.95 -17.62
CA ILE A 44 26.01 7.97 -18.90
C ILE A 44 26.42 6.58 -19.34
N ASP A 45 26.81 5.71 -18.41
CA ASP A 45 27.30 4.36 -18.70
C ASP A 45 26.23 3.26 -18.52
N ASN A 46 25.01 3.66 -18.15
CA ASN A 46 23.83 2.79 -17.98
C ASN A 46 24.03 1.69 -16.94
N ASP A 47 24.74 1.99 -15.88
CA ASP A 47 24.96 1.05 -14.77
C ASP A 47 23.95 1.20 -13.63
N ALA A 48 23.09 2.23 -13.68
CA ALA A 48 22.11 2.62 -12.67
C ALA A 48 22.76 2.97 -11.31
N GLN A 49 23.96 3.52 -11.35
CA GLN A 49 24.68 4.00 -10.18
C GLN A 49 25.28 5.39 -10.48
N PHE A 50 25.07 6.34 -9.62
CA PHE A 50 25.59 7.68 -9.77
C PHE A 50 27.09 7.73 -9.42
N ASN A 51 27.90 8.11 -10.39
CA ASN A 51 29.32 8.36 -10.24
C ASN A 51 29.64 9.79 -10.72
N PRO A 52 29.98 10.73 -9.84
CA PRO A 52 30.24 12.13 -10.22
C PRO A 52 31.40 12.31 -11.18
N ASP A 53 32.29 11.31 -11.36
CA ASP A 53 33.41 11.36 -12.34
C ASP A 53 32.96 10.96 -13.76
N ILE A 54 31.78 10.35 -13.91
CA ILE A 54 31.21 9.82 -15.17
C ILE A 54 29.90 10.52 -15.50
N ASP A 55 29.00 10.59 -14.53
CA ASP A 55 27.64 11.05 -14.72
C ASP A 55 27.51 12.56 -14.61
N LEU A 56 26.49 13.08 -15.26
CA LEU A 56 26.16 14.49 -15.21
C LEU A 56 24.99 14.71 -14.25
N TRP A 57 25.04 15.79 -13.50
CA TRP A 57 23.91 16.22 -12.69
C TRP A 57 23.72 17.73 -12.77
N THR A 58 22.53 18.18 -12.46
CA THR A 58 22.12 19.59 -12.45
C THR A 58 21.68 19.96 -11.05
N ASP A 59 22.38 20.91 -10.44
CA ASP A 59 22.01 21.55 -9.20
C ASP A 59 20.86 22.53 -9.48
N VAL A 60 19.62 22.08 -9.23
CA VAL A 60 18.40 22.84 -9.57
C VAL A 60 18.15 23.95 -8.55
N ASN A 61 18.48 23.74 -7.29
CA ASN A 61 18.25 24.72 -6.21
C ASN A 61 19.48 25.64 -5.97
N GLY A 62 20.64 25.37 -6.58
CA GLY A 62 21.83 26.21 -6.53
C GLY A 62 22.59 26.13 -5.20
N ASN A 63 22.45 25.05 -4.44
CA ASN A 63 23.11 24.91 -3.14
C ASN A 63 24.53 24.31 -3.21
N GLY A 64 24.94 23.78 -4.37
CA GLY A 64 26.25 23.18 -4.62
C GLY A 64 26.40 21.73 -4.17
N GLU A 65 25.29 21.09 -3.73
CA GLU A 65 25.23 19.69 -3.30
C GLU A 65 24.27 18.92 -4.22
N PHE A 66 24.46 17.60 -4.33
CA PHE A 66 23.55 16.73 -5.08
C PHE A 66 22.43 16.22 -4.19
N ASP A 67 21.26 16.84 -4.29
CA ASP A 67 20.05 16.53 -3.53
C ASP A 67 19.31 15.31 -4.10
N ALA A 68 19.89 14.14 -3.88
CA ALA A 68 19.41 12.89 -4.42
C ALA A 68 18.34 12.21 -3.54
N VAL A 69 17.35 11.61 -4.16
CA VAL A 69 16.49 10.59 -3.54
C VAL A 69 17.13 9.23 -3.77
N TRP A 70 17.86 8.73 -2.79
CA TRP A 70 18.53 7.42 -2.86
C TRP A 70 17.51 6.30 -2.75
N MET A 71 17.42 5.44 -3.78
CA MET A 71 16.48 4.33 -3.84
C MET A 71 17.01 3.11 -3.09
N ALA A 72 16.15 2.48 -2.31
CA ALA A 72 16.46 1.28 -1.52
C ALA A 72 16.37 -0.01 -2.34
N GLY A 73 16.82 -1.10 -1.74
CA GLY A 73 16.48 -2.48 -2.13
C GLY A 73 17.55 -3.22 -2.94
N PHE A 74 18.38 -2.51 -3.70
CA PHE A 74 19.43 -3.13 -4.54
C PHE A 74 20.81 -2.58 -4.23
N GLN A 75 21.51 -2.01 -5.21
CA GLN A 75 22.85 -1.43 -5.05
C GLN A 75 22.81 -0.05 -4.36
N ASN A 76 23.93 0.34 -3.78
CA ASN A 76 24.16 1.73 -3.39
C ASN A 76 24.34 2.63 -4.63
N GLN A 77 24.35 3.93 -4.42
CA GLN A 77 24.54 4.92 -5.48
C GLN A 77 23.43 4.90 -6.55
N ARG A 78 22.22 4.48 -6.20
CA ARG A 78 21.06 4.45 -7.08
C ARG A 78 20.11 5.59 -6.75
N PRO A 79 20.30 6.84 -7.25
CA PRO A 79 19.36 7.92 -7.05
C PRO A 79 18.24 7.86 -8.06
N ALA A 80 17.04 8.27 -7.65
CA ALA A 80 15.89 8.35 -8.54
C ALA A 80 16.10 9.43 -9.60
N GLN A 81 15.72 9.14 -10.85
CA GLN A 81 15.65 10.08 -11.97
C GLN A 81 14.25 10.58 -12.26
N GLY A 82 13.22 9.88 -11.78
CA GLY A 82 11.84 10.21 -12.07
C GLY A 82 10.83 9.47 -11.18
N ILE A 83 9.57 9.73 -11.46
CA ILE A 83 8.44 9.12 -10.77
C ILE A 83 7.55 8.45 -11.82
N LYS A 84 7.42 7.14 -11.72
CA LYS A 84 6.53 6.34 -12.57
C LYS A 84 5.08 6.44 -12.10
N ASP A 85 4.90 6.25 -10.81
CA ASP A 85 3.64 6.39 -10.10
C ASP A 85 3.91 6.74 -8.63
N ASN A 86 2.89 7.28 -7.96
CA ASN A 86 3.03 7.66 -6.57
C ASN A 86 3.18 6.45 -5.67
N ILE A 87 4.20 6.48 -4.80
CA ILE A 87 4.28 5.59 -3.65
C ILE A 87 3.33 6.10 -2.55
N MET A 88 2.68 5.17 -1.84
CA MET A 88 1.53 5.50 -1.00
C MET A 88 1.71 5.06 0.46
N ALA A 89 1.12 5.82 1.37
CA ALA A 89 0.66 5.32 2.65
C ALA A 89 -0.82 4.99 2.54
N VAL A 90 -1.21 3.76 2.88
CA VAL A 90 -2.62 3.33 2.87
C VAL A 90 -3.01 2.87 4.25
N ALA A 91 -4.07 3.43 4.80
CA ALA A 91 -4.58 3.14 6.13
C ALA A 91 -5.97 2.50 6.09
N VAL A 92 -6.22 1.61 7.02
CA VAL A 92 -7.55 1.12 7.38
C VAL A 92 -7.72 1.18 8.89
N VAL A 93 -8.89 1.64 9.33
CA VAL A 93 -9.31 1.56 10.73
C VAL A 93 -10.54 0.69 10.82
N ILE A 94 -10.50 -0.27 11.73
CA ILE A 94 -11.56 -1.26 11.98
C ILE A 94 -12.01 -1.10 13.42
N ASP A 95 -13.31 -0.88 13.63
CA ASP A 95 -13.93 -0.70 14.94
C ASP A 95 -15.13 -1.65 15.08
N ASP A 96 -15.08 -2.57 16.05
CA ASP A 96 -16.16 -3.53 16.34
C ASP A 96 -17.08 -3.05 17.49
N GLY A 97 -16.91 -1.80 17.92
CA GLY A 97 -17.62 -1.20 19.04
C GLY A 97 -17.03 -1.55 20.42
N LYS A 98 -15.99 -2.40 20.46
CA LYS A 98 -15.22 -2.73 21.67
C LYS A 98 -13.74 -2.44 21.49
N ASN A 99 -13.19 -2.75 20.32
CA ASN A 99 -11.80 -2.56 19.99
C ASN A 99 -11.71 -1.78 18.69
N ARG A 100 -10.76 -0.85 18.63
CA ARG A 100 -10.44 -0.10 17.42
C ARG A 100 -9.00 -0.37 17.02
N ILE A 101 -8.80 -0.89 15.82
CA ILE A 101 -7.51 -1.29 15.28
C ILE A 101 -7.18 -0.41 14.08
N GLY A 102 -6.01 0.22 14.10
CA GLY A 102 -5.43 0.90 12.93
C GLY A 102 -4.37 0.02 12.26
N ILE A 103 -4.41 -0.07 10.95
CA ILE A 103 -3.37 -0.68 10.12
C ILE A 103 -2.98 0.32 9.06
N VAL A 104 -1.70 0.66 8.97
CA VAL A 104 -1.18 1.50 7.89
C VAL A 104 0.01 0.84 7.23
N THR A 105 0.00 0.84 5.89
CA THR A 105 1.12 0.36 5.08
C THR A 105 1.75 1.52 4.33
N ALA A 106 3.08 1.52 4.21
CA ALA A 106 3.83 2.49 3.44
C ALA A 106 4.65 1.77 2.35
N ASP A 107 4.67 2.32 1.15
CA ASP A 107 5.46 1.78 0.03
C ASP A 107 6.94 2.11 0.20
N THR A 108 7.55 1.48 1.19
CA THR A 108 8.97 1.59 1.53
C THR A 108 9.56 0.18 1.66
N VAL A 109 10.87 0.06 1.55
CA VAL A 109 11.57 -1.23 1.72
C VAL A 109 11.43 -1.77 3.15
N GLY A 110 11.36 -0.89 4.14
CA GLY A 110 11.21 -1.22 5.54
C GLY A 110 11.23 0.01 6.43
N LEU A 111 10.75 -0.14 7.65
CA LEU A 111 10.71 0.92 8.64
C LEU A 111 11.44 0.47 9.91
N MET A 112 12.44 1.24 10.32
CA MET A 112 13.20 0.94 11.53
C MET A 112 12.30 1.02 12.77
N ARG A 113 12.51 0.12 13.74
CA ARG A 113 11.71 0.05 14.97
C ARG A 113 11.56 1.41 15.67
N LYS A 114 12.64 2.21 15.72
CA LYS A 114 12.60 3.55 16.34
C LYS A 114 11.58 4.47 15.64
N PHE A 115 11.52 4.43 14.34
CA PHE A 115 10.57 5.22 13.54
C PHE A 115 9.13 4.74 13.74
N VAL A 116 8.90 3.41 13.75
CA VAL A 116 7.57 2.85 14.06
C VAL A 116 7.10 3.27 15.46
N LEU A 117 7.99 3.29 16.44
CA LEU A 117 7.65 3.74 17.81
C LEU A 117 7.33 5.23 17.84
N SER A 118 8.07 6.10 17.12
CA SER A 118 7.76 7.53 17.07
C SER A 118 6.40 7.81 16.44
N ILE A 119 5.97 7.03 15.43
CA ILE A 119 4.61 7.12 14.88
C ILE A 119 3.58 6.77 15.97
N ARG A 120 3.77 5.65 16.67
CA ARG A 120 2.84 5.21 17.73
C ARG A 120 2.74 6.20 18.88
N GLU A 121 3.85 6.83 19.27
CA GLU A 121 3.91 7.85 20.30
C GLU A 121 3.23 9.16 19.88
N ALA A 122 3.19 9.45 18.57
CA ALA A 122 2.55 10.63 18.02
C ALA A 122 1.03 10.48 17.75
N VAL A 123 0.49 9.26 17.93
CA VAL A 123 -0.97 9.02 17.80
C VAL A 123 -1.72 9.78 18.88
N PRO A 124 -2.68 10.66 18.54
CA PRO A 124 -3.51 11.36 19.52
C PRO A 124 -4.35 10.37 20.34
N PRO A 125 -4.40 10.50 21.68
CA PRO A 125 -5.19 9.61 22.53
C PRO A 125 -6.69 9.57 22.19
N GLU A 126 -7.23 10.67 21.65
CA GLU A 126 -8.63 10.79 21.24
C GLU A 126 -9.01 9.90 20.06
N TRP A 127 -8.04 9.37 19.31
CA TRP A 127 -8.30 8.39 18.25
C TRP A 127 -8.75 7.05 18.81
N ASN A 128 -8.51 6.79 20.10
CA ASN A 128 -8.92 5.57 20.80
C ASN A 128 -8.52 4.29 20.05
N LEU A 129 -7.30 4.26 19.52
CA LEU A 129 -6.75 3.05 18.91
C LEU A 129 -6.21 2.11 19.98
N ASP A 130 -6.82 0.93 20.12
CA ASP A 130 -6.32 -0.12 21.02
C ASP A 130 -5.04 -0.76 20.49
N TYR A 131 -4.90 -0.79 19.16
CA TYR A 131 -3.72 -1.30 18.49
C TYR A 131 -3.44 -0.55 17.19
N LEU A 132 -2.17 -0.28 16.91
CA LEU A 132 -1.70 0.27 15.65
C LEU A 132 -0.60 -0.61 15.07
N MET A 133 -0.83 -1.13 13.86
CA MET A 133 0.16 -1.78 13.01
C MET A 133 0.68 -0.80 11.97
N VAL A 134 1.97 -0.54 11.99
CA VAL A 134 2.68 0.23 10.95
C VAL A 134 3.53 -0.77 10.18
N HIS A 135 3.31 -0.87 8.89
CA HIS A 135 3.86 -1.91 8.02
C HIS A 135 4.49 -1.29 6.77
N ALA A 136 5.58 -1.89 6.26
CA ALA A 136 6.18 -1.55 4.99
C ALA A 136 5.79 -2.60 3.94
N THR A 137 5.49 -2.17 2.72
CA THR A 137 5.19 -3.10 1.63
C THR A 137 6.40 -3.87 1.13
N HIS A 138 7.58 -3.54 1.62
CA HIS A 138 8.88 -4.05 1.18
C HIS A 138 9.19 -3.67 -0.28
N ASN A 139 8.81 -2.46 -0.63
CA ASN A 139 9.02 -1.90 -1.97
C ASN A 139 10.48 -1.52 -2.19
N HIS A 140 11.12 -2.09 -3.21
CA HIS A 140 12.51 -1.82 -3.58
C HIS A 140 12.66 -0.64 -4.56
N GLU A 141 11.56 0.04 -4.87
CA GLU A 141 11.52 1.16 -5.81
C GLU A 141 11.11 2.48 -5.12
N GLY A 142 11.33 2.55 -3.82
CA GLY A 142 11.12 3.72 -2.98
C GLY A 142 12.41 4.25 -2.36
N PRO A 143 12.36 5.39 -1.66
CA PRO A 143 13.53 5.98 -1.02
C PRO A 143 14.07 5.14 0.14
N ASP A 144 15.36 5.31 0.44
CA ASP A 144 15.97 4.69 1.61
C ASP A 144 15.39 5.25 2.90
N THR A 145 14.77 4.37 3.68
CA THR A 145 14.18 4.66 5.00
C THR A 145 14.90 3.94 6.14
N GLN A 146 15.97 3.20 5.83
CA GLN A 146 16.69 2.37 6.78
C GLN A 146 18.17 2.77 6.95
N GLY A 147 18.72 3.59 6.05
CA GLY A 147 20.11 4.03 6.08
C GLY A 147 21.09 3.02 5.51
N LEU A 148 20.61 2.13 4.63
CA LEU A 148 21.41 1.07 4.03
C LEU A 148 21.80 1.36 2.58
N TRP A 149 21.09 2.25 1.92
CA TRP A 149 21.30 2.60 0.52
C TRP A 149 21.53 4.11 0.39
N GLY A 150 22.71 4.51 -0.03
CA GLY A 150 23.10 5.90 -0.10
C GLY A 150 24.22 6.14 -1.12
N PRO A 151 24.91 7.29 -1.04
CA PRO A 151 25.96 7.64 -1.99
C PRO A 151 27.19 6.74 -1.89
N SER A 152 27.27 5.87 -0.89
CA SER A 152 28.29 4.85 -0.75
C SER A 152 27.85 3.79 0.26
N PHE A 153 28.57 2.68 0.32
CA PHE A 153 28.33 1.61 1.31
C PHE A 153 28.40 2.10 2.78
N PHE A 154 29.12 3.17 3.04
CA PHE A 154 29.31 3.71 4.40
C PHE A 154 28.48 4.95 4.68
N SER A 155 27.63 5.37 3.75
CA SER A 155 26.82 6.59 3.85
C SER A 155 25.33 6.26 3.74
N SER A 156 24.55 6.82 4.67
CA SER A 156 23.10 6.68 4.66
C SER A 156 22.47 7.50 3.52
N GLY A 157 21.45 6.94 2.86
CA GLY A 157 20.60 7.64 1.91
C GLY A 157 19.34 8.23 2.53
N VAL A 158 19.16 8.09 3.85
CA VAL A 158 17.98 8.61 4.54
C VAL A 158 18.00 10.14 4.54
N ASN A 159 16.94 10.73 4.01
CA ASN A 159 16.67 12.16 4.11
C ASN A 159 15.80 12.41 5.38
N PRO A 160 16.30 13.18 6.39
CA PRO A 160 15.57 13.43 7.63
C PRO A 160 14.25 14.19 7.43
N ASP A 161 14.20 15.12 6.48
CA ASP A 161 12.99 15.92 6.21
C ASP A 161 11.92 15.03 5.55
N TYR A 162 12.34 14.15 4.63
CA TYR A 162 11.44 13.14 4.07
C TYR A 162 10.90 12.20 5.17
N MET A 163 11.71 11.76 6.12
CA MET A 163 11.25 10.92 7.22
C MET A 163 10.23 11.62 8.11
N GLN A 164 10.37 12.94 8.34
CA GLN A 164 9.38 13.73 9.04
C GLN A 164 8.06 13.81 8.26
N GLN A 165 8.14 14.08 6.94
CA GLN A 165 6.97 14.12 6.06
C GLN A 165 6.29 12.75 5.98
N LEU A 166 7.06 11.66 5.88
CA LEU A 166 6.55 10.29 5.89
C LEU A 166 5.77 10.00 7.17
N GLN A 167 6.30 10.38 8.34
CA GLN A 167 5.59 10.24 9.62
C GLN A 167 4.27 11.00 9.61
N GLN A 168 4.27 12.26 9.16
CA GLN A 168 3.06 13.07 9.11
C GLN A 168 2.03 12.48 8.15
N ASN A 169 2.44 12.08 6.94
CA ASN A 169 1.53 11.49 5.95
C ASN A 169 0.93 10.15 6.42
N ILE A 170 1.67 9.36 7.19
CA ILE A 170 1.15 8.15 7.83
C ILE A 170 0.07 8.49 8.87
N LEU A 171 0.31 9.50 9.71
CA LEU A 171 -0.67 9.97 10.70
C LEU A 171 -1.90 10.57 10.03
N ASP A 172 -1.71 11.37 8.98
CA ASP A 172 -2.80 11.98 8.21
C ASP A 172 -3.67 10.91 7.50
N ALA A 173 -3.05 9.84 6.97
CA ALA A 173 -3.78 8.71 6.42
C ALA A 173 -4.61 7.98 7.47
N LEU A 174 -4.07 7.78 8.69
CA LEU A 174 -4.81 7.19 9.81
C LEU A 174 -5.96 8.09 10.26
N SER A 175 -5.72 9.40 10.38
CA SER A 175 -6.77 10.39 10.72
C SER A 175 -7.91 10.34 9.72
N ALA A 176 -7.58 10.40 8.43
CA ALA A 176 -8.58 10.34 7.37
C ALA A 176 -9.35 8.99 7.36
N ALA A 177 -8.68 7.88 7.69
CA ALA A 177 -9.36 6.59 7.81
C ALA A 177 -10.33 6.57 9.01
N ILE A 178 -9.99 7.23 10.13
CA ILE A 178 -10.89 7.39 11.28
C ILE A 178 -12.10 8.24 10.90
N ASP A 179 -11.89 9.35 10.19
CA ASP A 179 -12.97 10.24 9.74
C ASP A 179 -13.91 9.55 8.74
N ASN A 180 -13.41 8.54 8.03
CA ASN A 180 -14.16 7.74 7.06
C ASN A 180 -14.83 6.49 7.66
N LEU A 181 -14.85 6.32 9.00
CA LEU A 181 -15.51 5.18 9.62
C LEU A 181 -17.00 5.15 9.29
N GLU A 182 -17.46 4.06 8.72
CA GLU A 182 -18.85 3.83 8.33
C GLU A 182 -19.27 2.37 8.59
N PRO A 183 -20.58 2.09 8.73
CA PRO A 183 -21.09 0.73 8.92
C PRO A 183 -20.63 -0.21 7.81
N ALA A 184 -20.11 -1.37 8.19
CA ALA A 184 -19.50 -2.31 7.28
C ALA A 184 -19.93 -3.75 7.50
N GLN A 185 -19.89 -4.53 6.42
CA GLN A 185 -19.92 -5.98 6.41
C GLN A 185 -18.57 -6.47 5.92
N MET A 186 -18.07 -7.59 6.44
CA MET A 186 -16.78 -8.17 6.07
C MET A 186 -16.98 -9.51 5.38
N SER A 187 -16.27 -9.73 4.29
CA SER A 187 -16.15 -11.01 3.61
C SER A 187 -14.69 -11.42 3.52
N MET A 188 -14.40 -12.72 3.70
CA MET A 188 -13.04 -13.26 3.71
C MET A 188 -12.84 -14.26 2.57
N ALA A 189 -11.71 -14.21 1.93
CA ALA A 189 -11.31 -15.17 0.91
C ALA A 189 -9.87 -15.65 1.14
N ARG A 190 -9.66 -16.94 0.91
CA ARG A 190 -8.36 -17.57 0.72
C ARG A 190 -8.29 -18.06 -0.72
N ILE A 191 -7.39 -17.50 -1.50
CA ILE A 191 -7.31 -17.70 -2.94
C ILE A 191 -6.00 -18.40 -3.24
N PRO A 192 -6.01 -19.70 -3.56
CA PRO A 192 -4.80 -20.40 -3.97
C PRO A 192 -4.28 -19.76 -5.27
N THR A 193 -3.01 -19.38 -5.29
CA THR A 193 -2.38 -18.97 -6.54
C THR A 193 -2.11 -20.20 -7.40
N ASN A 194 -2.20 -20.01 -8.71
CA ASN A 194 -1.87 -21.09 -9.65
C ASN A 194 -0.40 -21.51 -9.42
N PRO A 195 -0.06 -22.82 -9.47
CA PRO A 195 1.32 -23.31 -9.37
C PRO A 195 2.28 -22.71 -10.40
N LEU A 196 1.77 -21.99 -11.39
CA LEU A 196 2.56 -21.19 -12.34
C LEU A 196 2.90 -19.78 -11.82
N THR A 197 2.52 -19.43 -10.58
CA THR A 197 2.93 -18.16 -9.97
C THR A 197 4.45 -18.17 -9.78
N PRO A 198 5.17 -17.15 -10.27
CA PRO A 198 6.64 -17.17 -10.35
C PRO A 198 7.34 -16.89 -9.01
N ILE A 199 6.77 -17.36 -7.91
CA ILE A 199 7.34 -17.19 -6.58
C ILE A 199 8.38 -18.30 -6.35
N LYS A 200 9.57 -17.91 -5.92
CA LYS A 200 10.68 -18.82 -5.67
C LYS A 200 11.21 -18.67 -4.24
N ASP A 201 11.21 -19.76 -3.50
CA ASP A 201 12.06 -19.88 -2.32
C ASP A 201 13.45 -20.40 -2.74
N LYS A 202 14.48 -19.59 -2.55
CA LYS A 202 15.88 -19.96 -2.86
C LYS A 202 16.51 -20.86 -1.80
N ARG A 203 15.86 -21.06 -0.67
CA ARG A 203 16.35 -21.90 0.44
C ARG A 203 15.83 -23.33 0.32
N LYS A 204 16.48 -24.25 1.02
CA LYS A 204 16.01 -25.63 1.16
C LYS A 204 15.73 -25.95 2.62
N PRO A 205 14.63 -26.67 2.95
CA PRO A 205 13.59 -27.12 2.02
C PRO A 205 12.81 -25.96 1.44
N ILE A 206 12.27 -26.09 0.22
CA ILE A 206 11.44 -25.06 -0.41
C ILE A 206 10.11 -25.00 0.33
N VAL A 207 9.78 -23.84 0.87
CA VAL A 207 8.52 -23.54 1.56
C VAL A 207 7.94 -22.25 0.98
N VAL A 208 6.82 -22.35 0.31
CA VAL A 208 6.14 -21.23 -0.33
C VAL A 208 4.73 -21.11 0.26
N ASP A 209 4.35 -19.90 0.64
CA ASP A 209 2.95 -19.56 0.98
C ASP A 209 2.27 -19.05 -0.30
N GLU A 210 1.50 -19.92 -0.93
CA GLU A 210 0.89 -19.65 -2.24
C GLU A 210 -0.48 -19.01 -2.15
N ASP A 211 -0.98 -18.71 -0.96
CA ASP A 211 -2.33 -18.17 -0.79
C ASP A 211 -2.36 -16.65 -0.76
N ILE A 212 -3.21 -16.06 -1.58
CA ILE A 212 -3.68 -14.70 -1.35
C ILE A 212 -4.76 -14.78 -0.28
N ARG A 213 -4.67 -13.93 0.74
CA ARG A 213 -5.72 -13.74 1.74
C ARG A 213 -6.31 -12.35 1.54
N ALA A 214 -7.62 -12.29 1.40
CA ALA A 214 -8.31 -11.04 1.15
C ALA A 214 -9.49 -10.84 2.10
N LEU A 215 -9.65 -9.61 2.59
CA LEU A 215 -10.82 -9.14 3.31
C LEU A 215 -11.48 -8.06 2.45
N LEU A 216 -12.74 -8.23 2.11
CA LEU A 216 -13.57 -7.21 1.46
C LEU A 216 -14.50 -6.61 2.51
N PHE A 217 -14.49 -5.29 2.61
CA PHE A 217 -15.40 -4.53 3.43
C PHE A 217 -16.40 -3.82 2.53
N SER A 218 -17.70 -4.07 2.77
CA SER A 218 -18.78 -3.49 1.98
C SER A 218 -19.80 -2.78 2.88
N ARG A 219 -20.45 -1.77 2.33
CA ARG A 219 -21.61 -1.12 2.96
C ARG A 219 -22.81 -2.05 2.99
N PRO A 220 -23.83 -1.76 3.80
CA PRO A 220 -25.08 -2.52 3.81
C PRO A 220 -25.79 -2.61 2.45
N ASP A 221 -25.55 -1.66 1.55
CA ASP A 221 -26.07 -1.67 0.18
C ASP A 221 -25.26 -2.53 -0.81
N GLY A 222 -24.16 -3.14 -0.33
CA GLY A 222 -23.28 -4.00 -1.10
C GLY A 222 -22.16 -3.25 -1.82
N SER A 223 -22.11 -1.91 -1.80
CA SER A 223 -20.98 -1.17 -2.38
C SER A 223 -19.72 -1.32 -1.55
N THR A 224 -18.54 -1.36 -2.22
CA THR A 224 -17.26 -1.59 -1.55
C THR A 224 -16.78 -0.35 -0.81
N ILE A 225 -16.38 -0.51 0.45
CA ILE A 225 -15.61 0.46 1.24
C ILE A 225 -14.12 0.31 0.92
N GLY A 226 -13.62 -0.92 0.99
CA GLY A 226 -12.24 -1.21 0.69
C GLY A 226 -11.89 -2.69 0.79
N THR A 227 -10.67 -3.01 0.36
CA THR A 227 -10.14 -4.39 0.36
C THR A 227 -8.77 -4.41 1.05
N LEU A 228 -8.54 -5.37 1.94
CA LEU A 228 -7.24 -5.68 2.49
C LEU A 228 -6.74 -6.97 1.84
N VAL A 229 -5.54 -6.93 1.28
CA VAL A 229 -4.92 -8.11 0.62
C VAL A 229 -3.59 -8.41 1.29
N ASN A 230 -3.41 -9.66 1.71
CA ASN A 230 -2.14 -10.18 2.22
C ASN A 230 -1.59 -11.24 1.26
N PHE A 231 -0.35 -11.05 0.84
CA PHE A 231 0.37 -11.98 -0.01
C PHE A 231 1.89 -11.90 0.21
N GLY A 232 2.57 -13.04 0.19
CA GLY A 232 4.00 -13.15 0.51
C GLY A 232 4.88 -13.05 -0.73
N ILE A 233 5.31 -11.84 -1.11
CA ILE A 233 6.30 -11.60 -2.17
C ILE A 233 7.17 -10.38 -1.85
N HIS A 234 8.35 -10.30 -2.46
CA HIS A 234 9.11 -9.06 -2.58
C HIS A 234 8.47 -8.14 -3.64
N VAL A 235 8.38 -6.86 -3.32
CA VAL A 235 7.86 -5.82 -4.23
C VAL A 235 9.06 -5.21 -4.96
N GLU A 236 9.49 -5.84 -6.08
CA GLU A 236 10.79 -5.56 -6.72
C GLU A 236 10.85 -5.90 -8.22
N LEU A 237 9.71 -5.94 -8.94
CA LEU A 237 9.70 -6.43 -10.32
C LEU A 237 10.24 -5.42 -11.35
N ALA A 238 10.28 -4.13 -11.02
CA ALA A 238 10.95 -3.14 -11.85
C ALA A 238 12.47 -3.35 -11.84
N TRP A 239 13.04 -3.89 -10.74
CA TRP A 239 14.39 -4.41 -10.58
C TRP A 239 15.49 -3.33 -10.52
N ASP A 240 16.75 -3.77 -10.43
CA ASP A 240 17.95 -3.00 -10.09
C ASP A 240 18.33 -1.88 -11.06
N LYS A 241 17.86 -1.97 -12.32
CA LYS A 241 18.11 -0.94 -13.35
C LYS A 241 17.00 0.13 -13.42
N ASN A 242 15.95 -0.03 -12.65
CA ASN A 242 14.91 0.99 -12.56
C ASN A 242 15.41 2.21 -11.76
N LEU A 243 15.23 3.41 -12.32
CA LEU A 243 15.56 4.69 -11.70
C LEU A 243 14.33 5.57 -11.47
N GLU A 244 13.13 5.00 -11.56
CA GLU A 244 11.88 5.70 -11.30
C GLU A 244 11.25 5.21 -9.99
N LEU A 245 10.80 6.14 -9.15
CA LEU A 245 9.99 5.80 -7.97
C LEU A 245 8.65 5.20 -8.44
N THR A 246 8.27 4.07 -7.85
CA THR A 246 7.01 3.38 -8.17
C THR A 246 6.55 2.53 -7.00
N SER A 247 5.25 2.31 -6.88
CA SER A 247 4.65 1.31 -5.97
C SER A 247 4.80 -0.13 -6.49
N ASP A 248 5.40 -0.33 -7.66
CA ASP A 248 5.66 -1.64 -8.29
C ASP A 248 4.40 -2.55 -8.30
N VAL A 249 4.56 -3.84 -8.10
CA VAL A 249 3.46 -4.84 -8.10
C VAL A 249 2.33 -4.51 -7.12
N ALA A 250 2.66 -3.93 -5.96
CA ALA A 250 1.66 -3.54 -4.96
C ALA A 250 0.75 -2.42 -5.48
N GLY A 251 1.31 -1.44 -6.20
CA GLY A 251 0.56 -0.36 -6.85
C GLY A 251 -0.41 -0.88 -7.91
N TYR A 252 0.06 -1.76 -8.80
CA TYR A 252 -0.79 -2.35 -9.83
C TYR A 252 -1.89 -3.25 -9.24
N LEU A 253 -1.62 -4.02 -8.20
CA LEU A 253 -2.65 -4.79 -7.51
C LEU A 253 -3.72 -3.87 -6.92
N ARG A 254 -3.31 -2.85 -6.15
CA ARG A 254 -4.24 -1.90 -5.52
C ARG A 254 -5.11 -1.20 -6.56
N SER A 255 -4.48 -0.65 -7.60
CA SER A 255 -5.19 0.02 -8.69
C SER A 255 -6.15 -0.92 -9.42
N GLY A 256 -5.71 -2.16 -9.68
CA GLY A 256 -6.54 -3.17 -10.34
C GLY A 256 -7.80 -3.51 -9.56
N ILE A 257 -7.67 -3.71 -8.24
CA ILE A 257 -8.83 -4.02 -7.37
C ILE A 257 -9.74 -2.80 -7.21
N SER A 258 -9.18 -1.62 -6.93
CA SER A 258 -9.97 -0.43 -6.66
C SER A 258 -10.59 0.17 -7.92
N ASN A 259 -9.81 0.37 -8.97
CA ASN A 259 -10.22 1.14 -10.14
C ASN A 259 -10.55 0.27 -11.36
N GLY A 260 -10.02 -0.95 -11.38
CA GLY A 260 -10.09 -1.86 -12.50
C GLY A 260 -8.76 -2.03 -13.22
N ILE A 261 -8.71 -3.03 -14.08
CA ILE A 261 -7.52 -3.41 -14.83
C ILE A 261 -7.51 -2.66 -16.15
N TYR A 262 -6.52 -1.78 -16.29
CA TYR A 262 -6.35 -0.93 -17.45
C TYR A 262 -5.07 -1.26 -18.19
N TYR A 263 -5.16 -1.33 -19.52
CA TYR A 263 -4.01 -1.28 -20.40
C TYR A 263 -4.15 -0.05 -21.29
N ASP A 264 -3.23 0.87 -21.16
CA ASP A 264 -3.32 2.23 -21.67
C ASP A 264 -4.62 2.91 -21.17
N VAL A 265 -5.52 3.28 -22.03
CA VAL A 265 -6.83 3.90 -21.68
C VAL A 265 -7.97 2.89 -21.68
N ALA A 266 -7.73 1.62 -22.01
CA ALA A 266 -8.76 0.61 -22.14
C ALA A 266 -8.99 -0.10 -20.80
N LEU A 267 -10.22 -0.03 -20.29
CA LEU A 267 -10.67 -0.84 -19.16
C LEU A 267 -10.95 -2.27 -19.65
N LEU A 268 -10.14 -3.23 -19.22
CA LEU A 268 -10.29 -4.64 -19.57
C LEU A 268 -11.09 -5.42 -18.54
N LYS A 269 -11.11 -4.95 -17.28
CA LYS A 269 -11.89 -5.54 -16.20
C LYS A 269 -12.24 -4.49 -15.16
N ALA A 270 -13.51 -4.43 -14.77
CA ALA A 270 -13.96 -3.55 -13.70
C ALA A 270 -13.36 -3.97 -12.35
N GLY A 271 -12.99 -3.00 -11.52
CA GLY A 271 -12.57 -3.21 -10.15
C GLY A 271 -13.75 -3.42 -9.20
N LEU A 272 -13.43 -3.71 -7.95
CA LEU A 272 -14.42 -3.83 -6.88
C LEU A 272 -14.84 -2.46 -6.31
N GLY A 273 -14.05 -1.43 -6.56
CA GLY A 273 -14.21 -0.10 -5.94
C GLY A 273 -13.51 0.01 -4.59
N GLY A 274 -13.71 1.17 -3.95
CA GLY A 274 -13.13 1.48 -2.65
C GLY A 274 -11.61 1.63 -2.66
N THR A 275 -10.99 1.57 -1.48
CA THR A 275 -9.54 1.66 -1.32
C THR A 275 -8.95 0.29 -1.03
N THR A 276 -7.84 -0.06 -1.68
CA THR A 276 -7.15 -1.34 -1.44
C THR A 276 -5.87 -1.14 -0.64
N LEU A 277 -5.70 -1.91 0.44
CA LEU A 277 -4.51 -1.97 1.26
C LEU A 277 -3.76 -3.28 0.99
N TRP A 278 -2.46 -3.18 0.70
CA TRP A 278 -1.55 -4.33 0.56
C TRP A 278 -0.81 -4.59 1.87
N LEU A 279 -0.84 -5.82 2.35
CA LEU A 279 0.00 -6.33 3.43
C LEU A 279 0.97 -7.38 2.88
N THR A 280 2.25 -7.07 2.89
CA THR A 280 3.27 -8.06 2.54
C THR A 280 3.29 -9.17 3.59
N GLY A 281 3.16 -10.40 3.13
CA GLY A 281 3.18 -11.58 3.99
C GLY A 281 4.60 -12.09 4.25
N ASN A 282 4.79 -13.40 4.15
CA ASN A 282 6.08 -14.05 4.37
C ASN A 282 7.03 -13.76 3.21
N ILE A 283 8.07 -12.95 3.44
CA ILE A 283 9.01 -12.54 2.40
C ILE A 283 10.39 -13.23 2.46
N GLY A 284 10.79 -13.78 3.59
CA GLY A 284 12.15 -14.24 3.86
C GLY A 284 12.83 -15.07 2.76
N GLY A 285 12.18 -16.09 2.21
CA GLY A 285 12.64 -16.85 1.03
C GLY A 285 11.71 -16.69 -0.15
N LEU A 286 10.56 -16.06 0.07
CA LEU A 286 9.51 -15.87 -0.93
C LEU A 286 9.85 -14.63 -1.75
N MET A 287 10.52 -14.83 -2.86
CA MET A 287 10.84 -13.79 -3.81
C MET A 287 9.91 -13.86 -5.02
N THR A 288 9.70 -12.74 -5.65
CA THR A 288 9.05 -12.70 -6.96
C THR A 288 9.91 -13.41 -8.02
N SER A 289 9.45 -13.40 -9.26
CA SER A 289 10.29 -13.90 -10.34
C SER A 289 11.59 -13.07 -10.43
N GLY A 290 12.70 -13.75 -10.65
CA GLY A 290 13.97 -13.10 -10.97
C GLY A 290 13.86 -12.26 -12.25
N PRO A 291 14.89 -11.45 -12.56
CA PRO A 291 14.83 -10.53 -13.71
C PRO A 291 14.50 -11.24 -15.04
N ASP A 292 14.98 -12.47 -15.22
CA ASP A 292 14.81 -13.25 -16.46
C ASP A 292 13.65 -14.28 -16.40
N ASP A 293 12.95 -14.39 -15.27
CA ASP A 293 11.87 -15.35 -15.12
C ASP A 293 10.60 -14.87 -15.84
N PRO A 294 9.95 -15.70 -16.68
CA PRO A 294 8.80 -15.26 -17.47
C PRO A 294 7.55 -15.11 -16.62
N ILE A 295 6.79 -14.05 -16.88
CA ILE A 295 5.42 -13.84 -16.42
C ILE A 295 4.49 -13.79 -17.62
N TYR A 296 3.42 -14.58 -17.60
CA TYR A 296 2.39 -14.52 -18.62
C TYR A 296 1.33 -13.47 -18.28
N ASP A 297 1.26 -12.45 -19.11
CA ASP A 297 0.19 -11.45 -19.06
C ASP A 297 -1.06 -12.00 -19.75
N SER A 298 -2.07 -12.37 -18.96
CA SER A 298 -3.31 -12.97 -19.45
C SER A 298 -4.20 -11.99 -20.21
N PHE A 299 -4.05 -10.69 -20.00
CA PHE A 299 -4.81 -9.64 -20.64
C PHE A 299 -4.24 -9.32 -22.03
N LEU A 300 -2.92 -9.19 -22.12
CA LEU A 300 -2.23 -8.97 -23.39
C LEU A 300 -1.93 -10.27 -24.15
N LYS A 301 -2.13 -11.43 -23.52
CA LYS A 301 -1.77 -12.76 -24.07
C LYS A 301 -0.32 -12.83 -24.51
N LYS A 302 0.56 -12.26 -23.67
CA LYS A 302 1.99 -12.12 -23.95
C LYS A 302 2.81 -12.57 -22.75
N THR A 303 3.91 -13.27 -23.02
CA THR A 303 4.93 -13.57 -22.01
C THR A 303 5.91 -12.40 -21.89
N ILE A 304 6.18 -11.94 -20.68
CA ILE A 304 7.14 -10.88 -20.36
C ILE A 304 8.27 -11.53 -19.57
N THR A 305 9.48 -11.45 -20.10
CA THR A 305 10.70 -12.03 -19.51
C THR A 305 11.56 -10.97 -18.81
N GLU A 306 11.64 -9.79 -19.42
CA GLU A 306 12.50 -8.72 -18.93
C GLU A 306 11.90 -8.08 -17.67
N ALA A 307 12.74 -7.79 -16.69
CA ALA A 307 12.39 -6.97 -15.54
C ALA A 307 11.91 -5.58 -15.99
N GLY A 308 11.07 -4.93 -15.17
CA GLY A 308 10.57 -3.60 -15.47
C GLY A 308 9.07 -3.44 -15.19
N HIS A 309 8.56 -2.23 -15.39
CA HIS A 309 7.17 -1.86 -15.09
C HIS A 309 6.13 -2.73 -15.79
N SER A 310 6.42 -3.22 -17.00
CA SER A 310 5.49 -4.12 -17.72
C SER A 310 5.31 -5.45 -17.00
N LYS A 311 6.39 -5.95 -16.40
CA LYS A 311 6.38 -7.19 -15.62
C LYS A 311 5.66 -7.00 -14.29
N ALA A 312 5.93 -5.88 -13.58
CA ALA A 312 5.25 -5.50 -12.37
C ALA A 312 3.73 -5.36 -12.59
N ARG A 313 3.34 -4.70 -13.70
CA ARG A 313 1.93 -4.55 -14.09
C ARG A 313 1.26 -5.89 -14.36
N ALA A 314 1.87 -6.75 -15.17
CA ALA A 314 1.30 -8.05 -15.52
C ALA A 314 1.07 -8.91 -14.28
N PHE A 315 2.03 -8.93 -13.36
CA PHE A 315 1.91 -9.70 -12.13
C PHE A 315 0.90 -9.08 -11.15
N GLY A 316 0.98 -7.78 -10.89
CA GLY A 316 0.04 -7.09 -10.01
C GLY A 316 -1.41 -7.21 -10.50
N TYR A 317 -1.64 -7.08 -11.79
CA TYR A 317 -2.97 -7.27 -12.38
C TYR A 317 -3.43 -8.74 -12.37
N SER A 318 -2.52 -9.69 -12.46
CA SER A 318 -2.88 -11.13 -12.30
C SER A 318 -3.39 -11.42 -10.88
N LEU A 319 -2.71 -10.89 -9.86
CA LEU A 319 -3.17 -11.00 -8.48
C LEU A 319 -4.49 -10.27 -8.25
N ALA A 320 -4.62 -9.03 -8.77
CA ALA A 320 -5.86 -8.26 -8.69
C ALA A 320 -7.03 -8.99 -9.34
N ASN A 321 -6.80 -9.60 -10.53
CA ASN A 321 -7.81 -10.38 -11.24
C ASN A 321 -8.33 -11.54 -10.38
N SER A 322 -7.44 -12.27 -9.72
CA SER A 322 -7.82 -13.40 -8.85
C SER A 322 -8.70 -12.94 -7.68
N VAL A 323 -8.39 -11.80 -7.07
CA VAL A 323 -9.20 -11.22 -5.98
C VAL A 323 -10.56 -10.78 -6.50
N ILE A 324 -10.60 -10.04 -7.62
CA ILE A 324 -11.84 -9.56 -8.24
C ILE A 324 -12.77 -10.72 -8.61
N ASP A 325 -12.24 -11.76 -9.26
CA ASP A 325 -13.04 -12.93 -9.64
C ASP A 325 -13.63 -13.63 -8.44
N THR A 326 -12.82 -13.84 -7.38
CA THR A 326 -13.26 -14.52 -6.17
C THR A 326 -14.46 -13.83 -5.52
N PHE A 327 -14.44 -12.51 -5.40
CA PHE A 327 -15.56 -11.77 -4.79
C PHE A 327 -16.77 -11.63 -5.73
N ASN A 328 -16.54 -11.45 -7.03
CA ASN A 328 -17.63 -11.38 -8.01
C ASN A 328 -18.36 -12.72 -8.19
N GLU A 329 -17.66 -13.85 -8.06
CA GLU A 329 -18.23 -15.19 -8.15
C GLU A 329 -18.82 -15.70 -6.83
N ASN A 330 -18.82 -14.87 -5.78
CA ASN A 330 -19.26 -15.21 -4.43
C ASN A 330 -18.52 -16.43 -3.81
N ASN A 331 -17.25 -16.60 -4.19
CA ASN A 331 -16.38 -17.65 -3.67
C ASN A 331 -15.66 -17.19 -2.38
N PHE A 332 -16.42 -16.65 -1.43
CA PHE A 332 -15.92 -16.14 -0.16
C PHE A 332 -16.75 -16.64 1.02
N ILE A 333 -16.18 -16.55 2.22
CA ILE A 333 -16.88 -16.79 3.47
C ILE A 333 -17.49 -15.44 3.89
N PRO A 334 -18.83 -15.29 3.92
CA PRO A 334 -19.44 -14.09 4.50
C PRO A 334 -19.05 -14.04 5.99
N SER A 335 -19.01 -12.82 6.54
CA SER A 335 -18.57 -12.57 7.92
C SER A 335 -19.07 -13.64 8.88
N PRO A 336 -18.18 -14.38 9.57
CA PRO A 336 -18.62 -15.06 10.77
C PRO A 336 -19.14 -13.98 11.71
N ASP A 337 -20.24 -14.26 12.38
CA ASP A 337 -20.69 -13.43 13.50
C ASP A 337 -19.49 -13.24 14.45
N LEU A 338 -18.90 -12.03 14.45
CA LEU A 338 -17.69 -11.72 15.24
C LEU A 338 -17.93 -11.99 16.74
N ASN A 339 -19.19 -12.06 17.18
CA ASN A 339 -19.54 -12.47 18.52
C ASN A 339 -19.21 -13.95 18.82
N ASN A 340 -18.97 -14.77 17.82
CA ASN A 340 -18.65 -16.19 17.96
C ASN A 340 -17.15 -16.51 17.85
N LEU A 341 -16.28 -15.51 17.59
CA LEU A 341 -14.82 -15.72 17.52
C LEU A 341 -14.13 -15.63 18.90
N SER A 342 -14.88 -15.38 19.98
CA SER A 342 -14.36 -15.23 21.34
C SER A 342 -14.43 -16.51 22.21
N SER A 343 -14.59 -17.68 21.61
CA SER A 343 -14.58 -18.97 22.34
C SER A 343 -13.28 -19.74 22.15
#